data_a39b98fb2a4956ee68f146b81cd0780b
#
_entry.id   a39b98fb2a4956ee68f146b81cd0780b
#
_cell.length_a   1.000
_cell.length_b   1.000
_cell.length_c   1.000
_cell.angle_alpha   90.00
_cell.angle_beta   90.00
_cell.angle_gamma   90.00
#
_symmetry.space_group_name_H-M   'P 1'
#
loop_
_entity.id
_entity.type
_entity.pdbx_description
1 polymer ?
#
loop_
_entity_poly.entity_id
_entity_poly.type
_entity_poly.pdbx_seq_one_letter_code
_entity_poly.pdbx_strand_id
1 'polypeptide(L)'
;LLQQLQSIFKQMVSKYSNEKILNMYEEISVNEKITLMNELLEDKKECMFTDLLTRSGNPMDLVCAFMAILEAVKFKMITIFQNKLFGDIKLCKVEDSPVKEIKEEDLTTN
;
A
#
# COMPACT_ATOMS: atom_id res chain seq x y z
N LEU A 1 5.55 -3.37 9.87
CA LEU A 1 4.62 -3.20 8.75
C LEU A 1 3.75 -4.45 8.55
N LEU A 2 4.38 -5.61 8.48
CA LEU A 2 3.64 -6.87 8.31
C LEU A 2 2.73 -7.16 9.49
N GLN A 3 3.19 -6.92 10.70
CA GLN A 3 2.38 -7.12 11.91
C GLN A 3 1.16 -6.21 11.91
N GLN A 4 1.32 -4.99 11.46
CA GLN A 4 0.21 -4.04 11.35
C GLN A 4 -0.83 -4.52 10.35
N LEU A 5 -0.38 -5.02 9.20
CA LEU A 5 -1.25 -5.57 8.19
C LEU A 5 -2.05 -6.78 8.73
N GLN A 6 -1.36 -7.68 9.42
CA GLN A 6 -2.00 -8.86 10.02
C GLN A 6 -3.05 -8.47 11.05
N SER A 7 -2.75 -7.48 11.88
CA SER A 7 -3.69 -6.99 12.89
C SER A 7 -4.95 -6.42 12.26
N ILE A 8 -4.78 -5.62 11.20
CA ILE A 8 -5.90 -5.04 10.48
C ILE A 8 -6.77 -6.11 9.85
N PHE A 9 -6.15 -7.12 9.24
CA PHE A 9 -6.88 -8.26 8.66
C PHE A 9 -7.68 -9.02 9.70
N LYS A 10 -7.10 -9.28 10.86
CA LYS A 10 -7.81 -9.96 11.95
C LYS A 10 -9.04 -9.17 12.38
N GLN A 11 -8.90 -7.87 12.53
CA GLN A 11 -10.01 -7.01 12.89
C GLN A 11 -11.11 -7.04 11.84
N MET A 12 -10.74 -6.99 10.57
CA MET A 12 -11.70 -7.06 9.47
C MET A 12 -12.45 -8.38 9.46
N VAL A 13 -11.74 -9.48 9.56
CA VAL A 13 -12.33 -10.82 9.52
C VAL A 13 -13.29 -11.04 10.67
N SER A 14 -12.99 -10.49 11.85
CA SER A 14 -13.87 -10.62 13.00
C SER A 14 -15.10 -9.71 12.92
N LYS A 15 -15.01 -8.61 12.19
CA LYS A 15 -16.06 -7.58 12.13
C LYS A 15 -16.99 -7.72 10.93
N TYR A 16 -16.49 -8.22 9.82
CA TYR A 16 -17.22 -8.26 8.55
C TYR A 16 -17.33 -9.67 8.00
N SER A 17 -18.41 -9.94 7.24
CA SER A 17 -18.54 -11.18 6.51
C SER A 17 -17.52 -11.25 5.36
N ASN A 18 -17.26 -12.47 4.87
CA ASN A 18 -16.37 -12.64 3.74
C ASN A 18 -16.85 -11.90 2.49
N GLU A 19 -18.17 -11.92 2.27
CA GLU A 19 -18.76 -11.21 1.14
C GLU A 19 -18.53 -9.71 1.26
N LYS A 20 -18.69 -9.16 2.45
CA LYS A 20 -18.47 -7.74 2.69
C LYS A 20 -17.00 -7.36 2.44
N ILE A 21 -16.08 -8.19 2.92
CA ILE A 21 -14.65 -7.96 2.72
C ILE A 21 -14.30 -7.97 1.23
N LEU A 22 -14.84 -8.94 0.48
CA LEU A 22 -14.60 -9.02 -0.95
C LEU A 22 -15.12 -7.78 -1.68
N ASN A 23 -16.33 -7.34 -1.33
CA ASN A 23 -16.89 -6.13 -1.92
C ASN A 23 -16.06 -4.90 -1.63
N MET A 24 -15.53 -4.79 -0.41
CA MET A 24 -14.63 -3.69 -0.04
C MET A 24 -13.35 -3.72 -0.87
N TYR A 25 -12.81 -4.90 -1.10
CA TYR A 25 -11.59 -5.05 -1.91
C TYR A 25 -11.84 -4.69 -3.37
N GLU A 26 -12.99 -5.05 -3.92
CA GLU A 26 -13.34 -4.72 -5.30
C GLU A 26 -13.50 -3.22 -5.53
N GLU A 27 -13.91 -2.48 -4.52
CA GLU A 27 -14.00 -1.01 -4.61
C GLU A 27 -12.63 -0.35 -4.64
N ILE A 28 -11.65 -0.98 -4.00
CA ILE A 28 -10.32 -0.41 -3.84
C ILE A 28 -9.31 -1.41 -4.38
N SER A 29 -8.50 -1.03 -5.33
CA SER A 29 -7.51 -1.95 -5.85
C SER A 29 -6.11 -1.58 -5.37
N VAL A 30 -5.24 -2.59 -5.28
CA VAL A 30 -3.82 -2.40 -5.02
C VAL A 30 -3.19 -1.56 -6.14
N ASN A 31 -3.61 -1.79 -7.38
CA ASN A 31 -3.12 -1.03 -8.53
C ASN A 31 -3.43 0.45 -8.43
N GLU A 32 -4.61 0.80 -7.93
CA GLU A 32 -4.96 2.20 -7.68
C GLU A 32 -3.98 2.86 -6.71
N LYS A 33 -3.61 2.13 -5.66
CA LYS A 33 -2.65 2.62 -4.67
C LYS A 33 -1.24 2.74 -5.26
N ILE A 34 -0.83 1.79 -6.08
CA ILE A 34 0.46 1.85 -6.77
C ILE A 34 0.53 3.06 -7.70
N THR A 35 -0.53 3.30 -8.44
CA THR A 35 -0.62 4.45 -9.34
C THR A 35 -0.48 5.76 -8.55
N LEU A 36 -1.22 5.88 -7.46
CA LEU A 36 -1.15 7.07 -6.60
C LEU A 36 0.24 7.24 -6.03
N MET A 37 0.86 6.16 -5.56
CA MET A 37 2.22 6.20 -5.03
C MET A 37 3.20 6.70 -6.07
N ASN A 38 3.11 6.19 -7.31
CA ASN A 38 3.99 6.60 -8.38
C ASN A 38 3.84 8.10 -8.70
N GLU A 39 2.60 8.58 -8.71
CA GLU A 39 2.34 10.00 -8.93
C GLU A 39 2.98 10.89 -7.85
N LEU A 40 2.82 10.49 -6.59
CA LEU A 40 3.37 11.25 -5.47
C LEU A 40 4.90 11.24 -5.49
N LEU A 41 5.50 10.10 -5.78
CA LEU A 41 6.95 9.94 -5.79
C LEU A 41 7.61 10.60 -6.99
N GLU A 42 6.91 10.71 -8.10
CA GLU A 42 7.44 11.38 -9.29
C GLU A 42 7.70 12.85 -9.02
N ASP A 43 6.82 13.49 -8.27
CA ASP A 43 6.92 14.91 -7.98
C ASP A 43 7.95 15.23 -6.91
N LYS A 44 7.83 14.60 -5.75
CA LYS A 44 8.62 14.97 -4.56
C LYS A 44 9.71 13.99 -4.18
N LYS A 45 9.78 12.85 -4.84
CA LYS A 45 10.73 11.76 -4.55
C LYS A 45 10.50 11.09 -3.20
N GLU A 46 9.60 11.61 -2.38
CA GLU A 46 9.20 10.99 -1.13
C GLU A 46 7.75 11.31 -0.82
N CYS A 47 7.10 10.44 -0.08
CA CYS A 47 5.76 10.69 0.43
C CYS A 47 5.56 9.90 1.72
N MET A 48 4.47 10.18 2.42
CA MET A 48 4.13 9.45 3.62
C MET A 48 3.08 8.39 3.30
N PHE A 49 3.06 7.32 4.10
CA PHE A 49 2.06 6.27 3.93
C PHE A 49 0.63 6.82 3.98
N THR A 50 0.38 7.75 4.90
CA THR A 50 -0.94 8.35 5.05
C THR A 50 -1.39 9.10 3.80
N ASP A 51 -0.46 9.52 2.95
CA ASP A 51 -0.80 10.16 1.68
C ASP A 51 -1.48 9.20 0.71
N LEU A 52 -1.35 7.90 0.94
CA LEU A 52 -2.00 6.89 0.11
C LEU A 52 -3.42 6.58 0.56
N LEU A 53 -3.82 7.06 1.73
CA LEU A 53 -5.13 6.77 2.29
C LEU A 53 -6.14 7.80 1.74
N THR A 54 -7.07 7.33 0.93
CA THR A 54 -8.01 8.19 0.23
C THR A 54 -9.46 8.00 0.69
N ARG A 55 -9.77 6.89 1.36
CA ARG A 55 -11.12 6.57 1.79
C ARG A 55 -11.17 6.36 3.29
N SER A 56 -11.43 7.45 4.00
CA SER A 56 -11.54 7.45 5.45
C SER A 56 -12.62 6.47 5.91
N GLY A 57 -12.31 5.71 6.94
CA GLY A 57 -13.27 4.77 7.52
C GLY A 57 -13.40 3.44 6.81
N ASN A 58 -12.72 3.24 5.70
CA ASN A 58 -12.71 1.95 5.03
C ASN A 58 -11.40 1.22 5.32
N PRO A 59 -11.43 0.15 6.14
CA PRO A 59 -10.19 -0.55 6.50
C PRO A 59 -9.51 -1.21 5.30
N MET A 60 -10.24 -1.51 4.23
CA MET A 60 -9.64 -2.08 3.03
C MET A 60 -8.73 -1.07 2.32
N ASP A 61 -8.99 0.22 2.47
CA ASP A 61 -8.13 1.27 1.94
C ASP A 61 -6.71 1.15 2.52
N LEU A 62 -6.66 0.96 3.83
CA LEU A 62 -5.39 0.76 4.54
C LEU A 62 -4.69 -0.52 4.11
N VAL A 63 -5.46 -1.61 3.98
CA VAL A 63 -4.91 -2.91 3.55
C VAL A 63 -4.32 -2.81 2.15
N CYS A 64 -5.04 -2.23 1.22
CA CYS A 64 -4.55 -2.08 -0.16
C CYS A 64 -3.32 -1.18 -0.22
N ALA A 65 -3.27 -0.12 0.59
CA ALA A 65 -2.10 0.73 0.67
C ALA A 65 -0.87 -0.02 1.19
N PHE A 66 -1.04 -0.85 2.23
CA PHE A 66 0.05 -1.69 2.73
C PHE A 66 0.52 -2.69 1.68
N MET A 67 -0.41 -3.33 0.99
CA MET A 67 -0.06 -4.29 -0.06
C MET A 67 0.71 -3.62 -1.19
N ALA A 68 0.32 -2.40 -1.55
CA ALA A 68 1.01 -1.64 -2.58
C ALA A 68 2.45 -1.33 -2.17
N ILE A 69 2.66 -0.95 -0.91
CA ILE A 69 4.00 -0.70 -0.37
C ILE A 69 4.85 -1.97 -0.43
N LEU A 70 4.30 -3.10 0.01
CA LEU A 70 5.04 -4.36 0.01
C LEU A 70 5.46 -4.76 -1.41
N GLU A 71 4.57 -4.56 -2.39
CA GLU A 71 4.92 -4.85 -3.77
C GLU A 71 5.98 -3.88 -4.31
N ALA A 72 5.87 -2.61 -3.98
CA ALA A 72 6.85 -1.62 -4.41
C ALA A 72 8.24 -1.90 -3.83
N VAL A 73 8.31 -2.35 -2.59
CA VAL A 73 9.58 -2.75 -1.97
C VAL A 73 10.13 -4.00 -2.66
N LYS A 74 9.26 -4.96 -2.96
CA LYS A 74 9.65 -6.20 -3.65
C LYS A 74 10.29 -5.90 -5.00
N PHE A 75 9.75 -4.94 -5.74
CA PHE A 75 10.28 -4.55 -7.04
C PHE A 75 11.35 -3.46 -6.95
N LYS A 76 11.81 -3.16 -5.75
CA LYS A 76 12.90 -2.19 -5.50
C LYS A 76 12.61 -0.79 -6.03
N MET A 77 11.34 -0.41 -6.03
CA MET A 77 10.92 0.91 -6.47
C MET A 77 11.03 1.95 -5.37
N ILE A 78 10.90 1.52 -4.13
CA ILE A 78 10.92 2.40 -2.96
C ILE A 78 11.76 1.81 -1.84
N THR A 79 12.20 2.69 -0.93
CA THR A 79 12.74 2.34 0.37
C THR A 79 11.80 2.91 1.42
N ILE A 80 11.56 2.18 2.48
CA ILE A 80 10.69 2.65 3.55
C ILE A 80 11.48 2.99 4.80
N PHE A 81 11.05 4.04 5.48
CA PHE A 81 11.60 4.47 6.76
C PHE A 81 10.45 4.59 7.74
N GLN A 82 10.51 3.85 8.83
CA GLN A 82 9.47 3.85 9.83
C GLN A 82 10.02 4.43 11.14
N ASN A 83 9.32 5.43 11.67
CA ASN A 83 9.63 5.97 12.97
C ASN A 83 9.19 4.98 14.04
N LYS A 84 10.03 4.78 15.05
CA LYS A 84 9.90 3.68 16.00
C LYS A 84 8.65 3.68 16.87
N LEU A 85 8.07 4.83 17.14
CA LEU A 85 7.01 4.86 18.16
C LEU A 85 5.60 5.06 17.61
N PHE A 86 5.35 6.13 16.90
CA PHE A 86 4.01 6.46 16.41
C PHE A 86 4.06 7.13 15.06
N GLY A 87 5.23 7.08 14.45
CA GLY A 87 5.44 7.81 13.24
C GLY A 87 4.77 7.18 12.04
N ASP A 88 4.42 8.02 11.12
CA ASP A 88 4.01 7.62 9.81
C ASP A 88 5.18 6.92 9.11
N ILE A 89 4.88 6.13 8.10
CA ILE A 89 5.89 5.46 7.29
C ILE A 89 6.26 6.38 6.14
N LYS A 90 7.55 6.65 6.00
CA LYS A 90 8.06 7.48 4.91
C LYS A 90 8.48 6.58 3.75
N LEU A 91 8.03 6.91 2.56
CA LEU A 91 8.34 6.19 1.34
C LEU A 91 9.26 7.05 0.49
N CYS A 92 10.41 6.52 0.12
CA CYS A 92 11.38 7.23 -0.71
C CYS A 92 11.60 6.49 -2.02
N LYS A 93 11.59 7.23 -3.12
CA LYS A 93 11.85 6.65 -4.43
C LYS A 93 13.30 6.19 -4.52
N VAL A 94 13.52 5.01 -5.10
CA VAL A 94 14.85 4.52 -5.41
C VAL A 94 15.27 5.13 -6.75
N GLU A 95 16.23 6.03 -6.72
CA GLU A 95 16.58 6.85 -7.87
C GLU A 95 17.19 6.08 -9.04
N ASP A 96 17.92 5.01 -8.74
CA ASP A 96 18.57 4.19 -9.79
C ASP A 96 17.64 3.14 -10.38
N SER A 97 16.42 3.08 -9.91
CA SER A 97 15.45 2.14 -10.43
C SER A 97 14.86 2.69 -11.72
N PRO A 98 14.88 1.92 -12.82
CA PRO A 98 14.11 2.32 -14.00
C PRO A 98 12.65 2.47 -13.59
N VAL A 99 12.01 3.55 -14.01
CA VAL A 99 10.61 3.76 -13.75
C VAL A 99 9.83 2.72 -14.53
N LYS A 100 9.51 1.63 -13.86
CA LYS A 100 8.67 0.59 -14.45
C LYS A 100 7.32 0.62 -13.76
N GLU A 101 6.31 0.71 -14.58
CA GLU A 101 4.96 0.53 -14.10
C GLU A 101 4.80 -0.92 -13.66
N ILE A 102 4.30 -1.13 -12.45
CA ILE A 102 3.99 -2.49 -11.98
C ILE A 102 2.69 -2.91 -12.65
N LYS A 103 2.76 -3.97 -13.43
CA LYS A 103 1.58 -4.52 -14.08
C LYS A 103 0.87 -5.48 -13.15
N GLU A 104 -0.43 -5.63 -13.37
CA GLU A 104 -1.24 -6.53 -12.57
C GLU A 104 -0.68 -7.95 -12.52
N GLU A 105 -0.17 -8.43 -13.64
CA GLU A 105 0.45 -9.76 -13.72
C GLU A 105 1.70 -9.88 -12.85
N ASP A 106 2.41 -8.78 -12.59
CA ASP A 106 3.58 -8.77 -11.72
C ASP A 106 3.18 -8.91 -10.25
N LEU A 107 1.99 -8.48 -9.89
CA LEU A 107 1.48 -8.59 -8.53
C LEU A 107 1.12 -10.03 -8.15
N THR A 108 0.86 -10.87 -9.14
CA THR A 108 0.49 -12.27 -8.93
C THR A 108 1.68 -13.22 -9.02
N THR A 109 2.85 -12.75 -9.42
CA THR A 109 4.06 -13.58 -9.54
C THR A 109 4.79 -13.65 -8.19
N ASN A 110 5.06 -14.82 -7.76
CA ASN A 110 5.82 -15.06 -6.52
C ASN A 110 7.32 -15.18 -6.80
#